data_dd23f26a1d9b55fa298ec5f834797e42
#
_entry.id   dd23f26a1d9b55fa298ec5f834797e42
#
_cell.length_a   1.000
_cell.length_b   1.000
_cell.length_c   1.000
_cell.angle_alpha   90.00
_cell.angle_beta   90.00
_cell.angle_gamma   90.00
#
_symmetry.space_group_name_H-M   'P 1'
#
loop_
_entity.id
_entity.type
_entity.pdbx_description
1 polymer ?
#
loop_
_entity_poly.entity_id
_entity_poly.type
_entity_poly.pdbx_seq_one_letter_code
_entity_poly.pdbx_strand_id
1 'polypeptide(L)'
;GTIRNKRSKLKQLNCAMQASKNSPANHNHGRNISVDMYPFIREYKDGSIERFLRSPFVLASSDQAGNRGVATRDVVVDKATGVSVRLFLPSRAAETAGRNRLPLVLYVHGGSFCTESAFGRTYHRYATSLAASAGALVVSVEYRLAPEFPIPAAYDDAWAALQWAASLSDPWLASYADTARTFLAGDSAGGNIVYQTAVRASHEVNDDMMDIAGLIMVHPYFWGAKRLPLELAWDDNEATVAVFPPNGVDRLWPFVTAGQAGNDDPRIDPPASEISSLACQRVLIAVAGKDSLRGRGHRLAARMLDHDAPWPWMMQGRREVTVVESEGEDHGFHLYSPLRATSKRLMGSIVEFINQQPNSSPANPMVLGVPTTPCKDVFGYGMAMKAWCTRSSMPRNTATSLKIGRVGPSNTRYRLISGRLLMTAGNARHKDLLSAAVPWSCVINSFF
;
A
#
# COMPACT_ATOMS: atom_id res chain seq x y z
N GLY A 1 26.57 -16.49 -24.98
CA GLY A 1 27.09 -15.49 -24.02
C GLY A 1 26.03 -15.01 -23.02
N THR A 2 24.72 -15.17 -23.31
CA THR A 2 23.62 -14.47 -22.61
C THR A 2 23.08 -15.20 -21.36
N ILE A 3 23.26 -16.50 -21.24
CA ILE A 3 22.74 -17.30 -20.12
C ILE A 3 23.71 -17.27 -18.90
N ARG A 4 25.00 -17.13 -19.16
CA ARG A 4 26.03 -17.08 -18.11
C ARG A 4 25.99 -15.78 -17.30
N ASN A 5 25.60 -14.67 -17.93
CA ASN A 5 25.52 -13.35 -17.28
C ASN A 5 24.25 -13.17 -16.42
N LYS A 6 23.15 -13.88 -16.71
CA LYS A 6 21.93 -13.87 -15.87
C LYS A 6 22.15 -14.65 -14.57
N ARG A 7 22.90 -15.75 -14.59
CA ARG A 7 23.21 -16.53 -13.38
C ARG A 7 24.17 -15.79 -12.42
N SER A 8 25.09 -14.95 -12.94
CA SER A 8 26.01 -14.20 -12.08
C SER A 8 25.31 -13.03 -11.35
N LYS A 9 24.37 -12.34 -11.99
CA LYS A 9 23.57 -11.28 -11.33
C LYS A 9 22.57 -11.83 -10.31
N LEU A 10 21.95 -12.99 -10.59
CA LEU A 10 21.12 -13.68 -9.59
C LEU A 10 21.97 -14.17 -8.40
N LYS A 11 23.20 -14.64 -8.64
CA LYS A 11 24.13 -15.00 -7.55
C LYS A 11 24.59 -13.80 -6.73
N GLN A 12 24.75 -12.62 -7.32
CA GLN A 12 25.10 -11.40 -6.56
C GLN A 12 23.94 -10.87 -5.72
N LEU A 13 22.69 -10.91 -6.21
CA LEU A 13 21.53 -10.61 -5.39
C LEU A 13 21.31 -11.67 -4.30
N ASN A 14 21.43 -12.96 -4.64
CA ASN A 14 21.36 -14.03 -3.65
C ASN A 14 22.53 -13.97 -2.66
N CYS A 15 23.71 -13.48 -3.03
CA CYS A 15 24.81 -13.26 -2.09
C CYS A 15 24.54 -12.12 -1.11
N ALA A 16 23.89 -11.03 -1.56
CA ALA A 16 23.46 -9.96 -0.65
C ALA A 16 22.31 -10.43 0.28
N MET A 17 21.48 -11.36 -0.19
CA MET A 17 20.37 -11.91 0.58
C MET A 17 20.73 -13.16 1.38
N GLN A 18 21.70 -13.98 0.95
CA GLN A 18 22.25 -15.11 1.73
C GLN A 18 23.25 -14.67 2.81
N ALA A 19 23.75 -13.43 2.75
CA ALA A 19 24.47 -12.82 3.89
C ALA A 19 23.59 -12.71 5.14
N SER A 20 22.25 -12.90 5.03
CA SER A 20 21.35 -12.92 6.18
C SER A 20 21.49 -14.16 7.08
N LYS A 21 22.06 -15.27 6.58
CA LYS A 21 22.34 -16.46 7.42
C LYS A 21 23.73 -16.45 8.07
N ASN A 22 24.63 -15.62 7.53
CA ASN A 22 25.91 -15.33 8.15
C ASN A 22 25.88 -13.85 8.47
N SER A 23 25.36 -13.48 9.64
CA SER A 23 25.71 -12.20 10.27
C SER A 23 27.20 -12.00 10.02
N PRO A 24 27.67 -10.88 9.43
CA PRO A 24 29.11 -10.66 9.30
C PRO A 24 29.67 -10.69 10.71
N ALA A 25 30.13 -11.89 11.08
CA ALA A 25 30.89 -12.06 12.28
C ALA A 25 32.10 -11.15 12.15
N ASN A 26 32.15 -10.14 12.98
CA ASN A 26 33.39 -9.48 13.37
C ASN A 26 34.21 -8.74 12.32
N HIS A 27 33.73 -7.55 11.90
CA HIS A 27 34.68 -6.49 11.53
C HIS A 27 34.62 -5.23 12.42
N ASN A 28 33.86 -5.27 13.52
CA ASN A 28 33.85 -4.20 14.53
C ASN A 28 34.31 -4.74 15.89
N HIS A 29 35.61 -5.00 16.01
CA HIS A 29 36.23 -5.26 17.30
C HIS A 29 36.14 -3.98 18.14
N GLY A 30 35.16 -3.90 19.06
CA GLY A 30 35.11 -2.90 20.11
C GLY A 30 33.80 -2.14 20.32
N ARG A 31 32.86 -2.14 19.39
CA ARG A 31 31.60 -1.43 19.61
C ARG A 31 30.52 -2.36 20.16
N ASN A 32 30.03 -2.04 21.36
CA ASN A 32 28.93 -2.78 21.96
C ASN A 32 27.61 -2.36 21.31
N ILE A 33 26.87 -3.33 20.72
CA ILE A 33 25.56 -3.12 20.11
C ILE A 33 24.54 -2.92 21.22
N SER A 34 23.69 -1.89 21.10
CA SER A 34 22.50 -1.66 21.94
C SER A 34 21.25 -2.22 21.30
N VAL A 35 21.05 -1.97 19.99
CA VAL A 35 19.90 -2.47 19.23
C VAL A 35 20.40 -3.01 17.88
N ASP A 36 20.00 -4.24 17.52
CA ASP A 36 20.23 -4.83 16.20
C ASP A 36 18.89 -5.06 15.48
N MET A 37 18.65 -4.27 14.46
CA MET A 37 17.49 -4.35 13.55
C MET A 37 17.97 -4.65 12.12
N TYR A 38 19.02 -5.48 12.00
CA TYR A 38 19.49 -5.92 10.69
C TYR A 38 18.35 -6.54 9.85
N PRO A 39 18.20 -6.26 8.57
CA PRO A 39 19.13 -5.58 7.66
C PRO A 39 18.93 -4.06 7.53
N PHE A 40 18.20 -3.39 8.39
CA PHE A 40 17.92 -1.97 8.26
C PHE A 40 18.94 -1.09 8.98
N ILE A 41 19.08 -1.30 10.30
CA ILE A 41 19.81 -0.40 11.16
C ILE A 41 20.40 -1.16 12.35
N ARG A 42 21.51 -0.65 12.87
CA ARG A 42 22.11 -1.04 14.14
C ARG A 42 22.48 0.20 14.93
N GLU A 43 22.13 0.20 16.19
CA GLU A 43 22.52 1.22 17.16
C GLU A 43 23.57 0.65 18.12
N TYR A 44 24.58 1.43 18.42
CA TYR A 44 25.65 1.08 19.34
C TYR A 44 25.49 1.81 20.66
N LYS A 45 26.07 1.28 21.75
CA LYS A 45 26.03 1.89 23.10
C LYS A 45 26.67 3.26 23.17
N ASP A 46 27.53 3.61 22.23
CA ASP A 46 28.12 4.94 22.08
C ASP A 46 27.20 5.96 21.41
N GLY A 47 25.96 5.56 21.07
CA GLY A 47 24.97 6.37 20.36
C GLY A 47 25.19 6.45 18.85
N SER A 48 26.22 5.80 18.32
CA SER A 48 26.41 5.77 16.87
C SER A 48 25.44 4.82 16.18
N ILE A 49 25.06 5.17 14.94
CA ILE A 49 24.05 4.47 14.17
C ILE A 49 24.65 4.04 12.84
N GLU A 50 24.44 2.75 12.49
CA GLU A 50 24.82 2.18 11.22
C GLU A 50 23.56 1.75 10.44
N ARG A 51 23.38 2.31 9.22
CA ARG A 51 22.27 1.99 8.31
C ARG A 51 22.78 1.13 7.16
N PHE A 52 22.24 -0.08 7.01
CA PHE A 52 22.67 -1.06 6.01
C PHE A 52 21.90 -0.92 4.69
N LEU A 53 20.59 -0.66 4.77
CA LEU A 53 19.78 -0.39 3.61
C LEU A 53 19.78 1.11 3.32
N ARG A 54 20.78 1.55 2.56
CA ARG A 54 20.87 2.93 2.10
C ARG A 54 21.44 2.96 0.68
N SER A 55 20.61 3.34 -0.26
CA SER A 55 21.05 3.48 -1.64
C SER A 55 21.92 4.74 -1.83
N PRO A 56 22.92 4.70 -2.74
CA PRO A 56 23.76 5.86 -3.01
C PRO A 56 22.95 7.08 -3.38
N PHE A 57 23.37 8.22 -2.89
CA PHE A 57 22.78 9.53 -3.20
C PHE A 57 22.92 9.86 -4.70
N VAL A 58 21.90 10.48 -5.28
CA VAL A 58 21.87 10.95 -6.67
C VAL A 58 21.58 12.44 -6.68
N LEU A 59 22.35 13.20 -7.39
CA LEU A 59 22.10 14.64 -7.57
C LEU A 59 20.84 14.86 -8.40
N ALA A 60 20.10 15.93 -8.09
CA ALA A 60 19.03 16.42 -8.95
C ALA A 60 19.61 16.91 -10.29
N SER A 61 18.82 16.77 -11.37
CA SER A 61 19.25 17.18 -12.70
C SER A 61 18.07 17.78 -13.46
N SER A 62 18.29 18.93 -14.09
CA SER A 62 17.35 19.52 -15.06
C SER A 62 17.44 18.85 -16.43
N ASP A 63 18.45 18.01 -16.68
CA ASP A 63 18.61 17.28 -17.94
C ASP A 63 17.55 16.16 -18.05
N GLN A 64 16.51 16.45 -18.82
CA GLN A 64 15.43 15.50 -19.11
C GLN A 64 15.92 14.35 -20.00
N ALA A 65 16.79 14.60 -20.96
CA ALA A 65 17.25 13.58 -21.91
C ALA A 65 18.03 12.46 -21.21
N GLY A 66 18.90 12.82 -20.28
CA GLY A 66 19.64 11.84 -19.46
C GLY A 66 18.82 11.13 -18.40
N ASN A 67 17.60 11.62 -18.09
CA ASN A 67 16.76 11.13 -16.99
C ASN A 67 15.34 10.71 -17.45
N ARG A 68 15.25 9.94 -18.53
CA ARG A 68 13.99 9.38 -19.07
C ARG A 68 12.90 10.42 -19.35
N GLY A 69 13.27 11.61 -19.75
CA GLY A 69 12.32 12.70 -19.99
C GLY A 69 11.78 13.35 -18.72
N VAL A 70 12.50 13.27 -17.60
CA VAL A 70 12.05 13.84 -16.31
C VAL A 70 13.12 14.80 -15.78
N ALA A 71 12.80 16.07 -15.59
CA ALA A 71 13.65 17.01 -14.85
C ALA A 71 13.45 16.81 -13.35
N THR A 72 14.52 17.01 -12.58
CA THR A 72 14.45 16.93 -11.12
C THR A 72 15.07 18.15 -10.45
N ARG A 73 14.53 18.53 -9.28
CA ARG A 73 15.02 19.64 -8.46
C ARG A 73 14.74 19.37 -6.99
N ASP A 74 15.72 19.73 -6.15
CA ASP A 74 15.58 19.63 -4.70
C ASP A 74 15.15 20.98 -4.13
N VAL A 75 14.22 20.95 -3.16
CA VAL A 75 13.69 22.14 -2.49
C VAL A 75 13.64 21.88 -0.99
N VAL A 76 14.11 22.85 -0.20
CA VAL A 76 13.91 22.85 1.26
C VAL A 76 12.53 23.44 1.54
N VAL A 77 11.66 22.62 2.14
CA VAL A 77 10.28 22.96 2.47
C VAL A 77 10.23 23.77 3.78
N ASP A 78 10.94 23.28 4.77
CA ASP A 78 11.05 23.94 6.09
C ASP A 78 12.52 24.04 6.51
N LYS A 79 12.99 25.26 6.68
CA LYS A 79 14.38 25.53 7.08
C LYS A 79 14.66 25.21 8.54
N ALA A 80 13.64 25.23 9.40
CA ALA A 80 13.81 24.98 10.82
C ALA A 80 14.03 23.48 11.10
N THR A 81 13.30 22.62 10.41
CA THR A 81 13.39 21.16 10.54
C THR A 81 14.36 20.52 9.53
N GLY A 82 14.66 21.22 8.43
CA GLY A 82 15.45 20.71 7.32
C GLY A 82 14.67 19.82 6.35
N VAL A 83 13.35 19.69 6.53
CA VAL A 83 12.49 18.91 5.64
C VAL A 83 12.62 19.40 4.22
N SER A 84 12.86 18.48 3.32
CA SER A 84 13.14 18.77 1.92
C SER A 84 12.34 17.84 1.02
N VAL A 85 12.21 18.20 -0.23
CA VAL A 85 11.54 17.37 -1.25
C VAL A 85 12.37 17.35 -2.53
N ARG A 86 12.20 16.28 -3.30
CA ARG A 86 12.62 16.26 -4.71
C ARG A 86 11.40 16.30 -5.61
N LEU A 87 11.36 17.28 -6.50
CA LEU A 87 10.36 17.42 -7.55
C LEU A 87 10.81 16.63 -8.79
N PHE A 88 9.85 15.96 -9.45
CA PHE A 88 10.03 15.23 -10.70
C PHE A 88 9.02 15.74 -11.71
N LEU A 89 9.49 16.47 -12.72
CA LEU A 89 8.66 17.07 -13.77
C LEU A 89 8.88 16.35 -15.10
N PRO A 90 7.89 15.59 -15.62
CA PRO A 90 8.02 14.93 -16.92
C PRO A 90 8.00 15.93 -18.07
N SER A 91 8.72 15.62 -19.17
CA SER A 91 8.84 16.49 -20.37
C SER A 91 7.50 16.79 -21.05
N ARG A 92 6.52 15.87 -20.96
CA ARG A 92 5.15 16.10 -21.44
C ARG A 92 4.50 17.37 -20.84
N ALA A 93 4.96 17.81 -19.67
CA ALA A 93 4.48 19.07 -19.07
C ALA A 93 4.76 20.28 -19.95
N ALA A 94 5.92 20.31 -20.63
CA ALA A 94 6.28 21.41 -21.54
C ALA A 94 5.42 21.44 -22.81
N GLU A 95 4.97 20.24 -23.28
CA GLU A 95 4.13 20.13 -24.49
C GLU A 95 2.67 20.55 -24.22
N THR A 96 2.22 20.45 -22.97
CA THR A 96 0.86 20.73 -22.51
C THR A 96 0.76 22.05 -21.73
N ALA A 97 1.86 22.81 -21.61
CA ALA A 97 1.90 24.06 -20.85
C ALA A 97 0.75 24.98 -21.23
N GLY A 98 -0.09 25.29 -20.25
CA GLY A 98 -1.25 26.20 -20.40
C GLY A 98 -2.57 25.51 -20.80
N ARG A 99 -2.60 24.22 -21.16
CA ARG A 99 -3.84 23.52 -21.54
C ARG A 99 -4.28 22.40 -20.61
N ASN A 100 -3.35 21.60 -20.08
CA ASN A 100 -3.67 20.49 -19.17
C ASN A 100 -2.66 20.47 -18.02
N ARG A 101 -3.13 20.69 -16.80
CA ARG A 101 -2.31 20.50 -15.60
C ARG A 101 -2.12 19.01 -15.32
N LEU A 102 -1.00 18.66 -14.69
CA LEU A 102 -0.61 17.28 -14.37
C LEU A 102 -1.19 16.85 -13.04
N PRO A 103 -1.55 15.56 -12.87
CA PRO A 103 -1.79 15.02 -11.53
C PRO A 103 -0.60 15.30 -10.63
N LEU A 104 -0.87 15.64 -9.38
CA LEU A 104 0.13 15.84 -8.34
C LEU A 104 0.23 14.57 -7.49
N VAL A 105 1.42 14.04 -7.30
CA VAL A 105 1.66 12.87 -6.43
C VAL A 105 2.64 13.25 -5.34
N LEU A 106 2.18 13.33 -4.09
CA LEU A 106 3.07 13.39 -2.93
C LEU A 106 3.51 11.96 -2.61
N TYR A 107 4.79 11.66 -2.80
CA TYR A 107 5.35 10.33 -2.59
C TYR A 107 6.25 10.30 -1.36
N VAL A 108 5.99 9.35 -0.45
CA VAL A 108 6.77 9.12 0.77
C VAL A 108 7.43 7.75 0.67
N HIS A 109 8.76 7.74 0.81
CA HIS A 109 9.54 6.51 0.68
C HIS A 109 9.39 5.59 1.91
N GLY A 110 9.63 4.30 1.69
CA GLY A 110 9.73 3.31 2.75
C GLY A 110 11.09 3.32 3.45
N GLY A 111 11.46 2.18 4.05
CA GLY A 111 12.71 2.03 4.79
C GLY A 111 12.53 1.97 6.30
N SER A 112 11.42 1.36 6.76
CA SER A 112 11.16 1.10 8.19
C SER A 112 11.25 2.35 9.06
N PHE A 113 10.90 3.52 8.54
CA PHE A 113 11.02 4.85 9.18
C PHE A 113 12.45 5.25 9.58
N CYS A 114 13.44 4.42 9.34
CA CYS A 114 14.79 4.61 9.88
C CYS A 114 15.90 4.53 8.84
N THR A 115 15.59 4.26 7.57
CA THR A 115 16.60 4.16 6.50
C THR A 115 16.05 4.64 5.16
N GLU A 116 16.88 4.64 4.12
CA GLU A 116 16.63 5.14 2.76
C GLU A 116 16.51 6.68 2.70
N SER A 117 16.14 7.21 1.53
CA SER A 117 16.08 8.64 1.24
C SER A 117 15.38 8.89 -0.09
N ALA A 118 14.59 9.96 -0.19
CA ALA A 118 14.03 10.47 -1.44
C ALA A 118 15.14 10.81 -2.49
N PHE A 119 16.33 11.14 -2.01
CA PHE A 119 17.48 11.46 -2.83
C PHE A 119 18.33 10.24 -3.18
N GLY A 120 18.04 9.07 -2.56
CA GLY A 120 18.71 7.81 -2.82
C GLY A 120 18.37 7.26 -4.22
N ARG A 121 19.32 6.53 -4.84
CA ARG A 121 19.18 5.99 -6.20
C ARG A 121 17.94 5.13 -6.38
N THR A 122 17.54 4.36 -5.37
CA THR A 122 16.38 3.47 -5.41
C THR A 122 15.10 4.29 -5.62
N TYR A 123 14.86 5.25 -4.76
CA TYR A 123 13.65 6.06 -4.80
C TYR A 123 13.67 7.11 -5.91
N HIS A 124 14.84 7.68 -6.21
CA HIS A 124 15.00 8.54 -7.38
C HIS A 124 14.56 7.83 -8.68
N ARG A 125 15.01 6.57 -8.88
CA ARG A 125 14.62 5.78 -10.07
C ARG A 125 13.14 5.45 -10.09
N TYR A 126 12.57 5.11 -8.94
CA TYR A 126 11.15 4.79 -8.83
C TYR A 126 10.29 6.01 -9.11
N ALA A 127 10.55 7.15 -8.46
CA ALA A 127 9.83 8.40 -8.66
C ALA A 127 9.98 8.95 -10.10
N THR A 128 11.17 8.83 -10.70
CA THR A 128 11.37 9.13 -12.14
C THR A 128 10.47 8.26 -13.02
N SER A 129 10.40 6.95 -12.74
CA SER A 129 9.56 6.04 -13.52
C SER A 129 8.07 6.33 -13.31
N LEU A 130 7.65 6.65 -12.09
CA LEU A 130 6.28 7.04 -11.77
C LEU A 130 5.89 8.31 -12.49
N ALA A 131 6.70 9.37 -12.40
CA ALA A 131 6.44 10.65 -13.07
C ALA A 131 6.33 10.49 -14.58
N ALA A 132 7.26 9.76 -15.20
CA ALA A 132 7.27 9.52 -16.65
C ALA A 132 6.06 8.68 -17.08
N SER A 133 5.72 7.61 -16.35
CA SER A 133 4.68 6.67 -16.74
C SER A 133 3.27 7.21 -16.49
N ALA A 134 3.05 7.91 -15.38
CA ALA A 134 1.76 8.49 -15.05
C ALA A 134 1.53 9.86 -15.73
N GLY A 135 2.58 10.49 -16.23
CA GLY A 135 2.50 11.88 -16.68
C GLY A 135 2.16 12.83 -15.53
N ALA A 136 2.70 12.57 -14.34
CA ALA A 136 2.38 13.28 -13.11
C ALA A 136 3.57 14.10 -12.59
N LEU A 137 3.29 15.22 -11.94
CA LEU A 137 4.29 15.93 -11.14
C LEU A 137 4.43 15.20 -9.81
N VAL A 138 5.62 14.64 -9.53
CA VAL A 138 5.87 13.89 -8.28
C VAL A 138 6.68 14.76 -7.32
N VAL A 139 6.23 14.85 -6.07
CA VAL A 139 6.90 15.47 -4.94
C VAL A 139 7.34 14.36 -3.99
N SER A 140 8.61 13.98 -4.01
CA SER A 140 9.17 12.93 -3.15
C SER A 140 9.73 13.54 -1.87
N VAL A 141 9.19 13.11 -0.72
CA VAL A 141 9.47 13.72 0.58
C VAL A 141 10.70 13.09 1.22
N GLU A 142 11.67 13.91 1.60
CA GLU A 142 12.81 13.55 2.45
C GLU A 142 12.45 13.88 3.89
N TYR A 143 11.91 12.90 4.60
CA TYR A 143 11.49 13.04 5.99
C TYR A 143 12.60 12.64 6.97
N ARG A 144 12.54 13.18 8.19
CA ARG A 144 13.47 12.86 9.26
C ARG A 144 13.29 11.42 9.75
N LEU A 145 14.40 10.73 9.96
CA LEU A 145 14.45 9.31 10.26
C LEU A 145 14.64 9.03 11.76
N ALA A 146 13.99 7.96 12.23
CA ALA A 146 14.30 7.35 13.51
C ALA A 146 15.67 6.65 13.49
N PRO A 147 16.34 6.47 14.62
CA PRO A 147 15.93 6.85 15.96
C PRO A 147 16.23 8.32 16.31
N GLU A 148 17.01 9.06 15.50
CA GLU A 148 17.37 10.45 15.79
C GLU A 148 16.13 11.35 15.90
N PHE A 149 15.10 11.04 15.08
CA PHE A 149 13.81 11.71 15.08
C PHE A 149 12.70 10.66 15.15
N PRO A 150 12.29 10.26 16.37
CA PRO A 150 11.22 9.28 16.53
C PRO A 150 9.89 9.75 15.92
N ILE A 151 8.99 8.77 15.63
CA ILE A 151 7.60 9.10 15.31
C ILE A 151 7.01 9.94 16.48
N PRO A 152 6.33 11.09 16.18
CA PRO A 152 5.66 11.43 14.92
C PRO A 152 6.45 12.29 13.92
N ALA A 153 7.75 12.54 14.10
CA ALA A 153 8.50 13.46 13.23
C ALA A 153 8.27 13.25 11.73
N ALA A 154 8.29 11.98 11.26
CA ALA A 154 8.04 11.67 9.86
C ALA A 154 6.61 12.03 9.40
N TYR A 155 5.62 11.96 10.28
CA TYR A 155 4.24 12.39 9.97
C TYR A 155 4.13 13.89 9.84
N ASP A 156 4.81 14.63 10.74
CA ASP A 156 4.85 16.10 10.71
C ASP A 156 5.55 16.59 9.45
N ASP A 157 6.62 15.90 9.04
CA ASP A 157 7.38 16.24 7.84
C ASP A 157 6.56 16.00 6.55
N ALA A 158 5.86 14.87 6.45
CA ALA A 158 4.98 14.58 5.34
C ALA A 158 3.79 15.56 5.28
N TRP A 159 3.26 15.95 6.42
CA TRP A 159 2.23 16.97 6.54
C TRP A 159 2.72 18.34 6.07
N ALA A 160 3.90 18.78 6.53
CA ALA A 160 4.51 20.03 6.10
C ALA A 160 4.76 20.04 4.58
N ALA A 161 5.19 18.92 4.01
CA ALA A 161 5.38 18.79 2.57
C ALA A 161 4.04 18.89 1.80
N LEU A 162 2.95 18.34 2.32
CA LEU A 162 1.62 18.47 1.74
C LEU A 162 1.12 19.92 1.77
N GLN A 163 1.24 20.57 2.92
CA GLN A 163 0.86 22.00 3.08
C GLN A 163 1.70 22.90 2.16
N TRP A 164 3.00 22.65 2.06
CA TRP A 164 3.86 23.38 1.14
C TRP A 164 3.45 23.16 -0.32
N ALA A 165 3.11 21.93 -0.70
CA ALA A 165 2.63 21.66 -2.05
C ALA A 165 1.30 22.35 -2.33
N ALA A 166 0.40 22.43 -1.33
CA ALA A 166 -0.88 23.13 -1.40
C ALA A 166 -0.71 24.64 -1.60
N SER A 167 0.30 25.24 -1.01
CA SER A 167 0.56 26.67 -1.12
C SER A 167 0.92 27.12 -2.53
N LEU A 168 1.27 26.20 -3.44
CA LEU A 168 1.72 26.48 -4.82
C LEU A 168 2.84 27.52 -4.91
N SER A 169 3.61 27.70 -3.83
CA SER A 169 4.70 28.66 -3.77
C SER A 169 5.88 28.33 -4.67
N ASP A 170 6.01 27.06 -5.08
CA ASP A 170 7.01 26.61 -6.02
C ASP A 170 6.57 26.83 -7.47
N PRO A 171 7.43 27.37 -8.37
CA PRO A 171 7.09 27.66 -9.76
C PRO A 171 6.61 26.42 -10.56
N TRP A 172 7.12 25.22 -10.28
CA TRP A 172 6.67 24.01 -10.96
C TRP A 172 5.28 23.58 -10.47
N LEU A 173 5.03 23.69 -9.18
CA LEU A 173 3.71 23.43 -8.62
C LEU A 173 2.69 24.43 -9.17
N ALA A 174 2.98 25.72 -9.11
CA ALA A 174 2.09 26.76 -9.60
C ALA A 174 1.75 26.63 -11.09
N SER A 175 2.73 26.22 -11.92
CA SER A 175 2.56 26.15 -13.36
C SER A 175 1.95 24.83 -13.85
N TYR A 176 2.25 23.72 -13.20
CA TYR A 176 1.97 22.39 -13.74
C TYR A 176 1.04 21.51 -12.88
N ALA A 177 0.90 21.75 -11.57
CA ALA A 177 0.11 20.88 -10.72
C ALA A 177 -1.41 21.10 -10.89
N ASP A 178 -2.15 20.01 -11.00
CA ASP A 178 -3.60 19.95 -10.85
C ASP A 178 -3.94 19.58 -9.42
N THR A 179 -4.29 20.56 -8.60
CA THR A 179 -4.59 20.36 -7.18
C THR A 179 -5.86 19.56 -6.93
N ALA A 180 -6.80 19.55 -7.86
CA ALA A 180 -7.99 18.70 -7.80
C ALA A 180 -7.68 17.21 -8.06
N ARG A 181 -6.47 16.92 -8.57
CA ARG A 181 -5.99 15.56 -8.82
C ARG A 181 -4.74 15.28 -7.98
N THR A 182 -4.83 15.51 -6.67
CA THR A 182 -3.74 15.24 -5.73
C THR A 182 -3.84 13.83 -5.18
N PHE A 183 -2.75 13.07 -5.28
CA PHE A 183 -2.63 11.71 -4.76
C PHE A 183 -1.54 11.67 -3.69
N LEU A 184 -1.83 10.96 -2.58
CA LEU A 184 -0.83 10.58 -1.61
C LEU A 184 -0.36 9.17 -1.93
N ALA A 185 0.93 8.94 -2.05
CA ALA A 185 1.50 7.66 -2.42
C ALA A 185 2.70 7.31 -1.54
N GLY A 186 2.84 6.04 -1.15
CA GLY A 186 4.00 5.59 -0.38
C GLY A 186 4.09 4.07 -0.32
N ASP A 187 5.28 3.58 -0.03
CA ASP A 187 5.54 2.16 0.15
C ASP A 187 6.00 1.84 1.58
N SER A 188 5.65 0.66 2.09
CA SER A 188 6.07 0.17 3.41
C SER A 188 5.78 1.21 4.52
N ALA A 189 6.80 1.69 5.23
CA ALA A 189 6.70 2.80 6.19
C ALA A 189 6.07 4.05 5.56
N GLY A 190 6.44 4.38 4.31
CA GLY A 190 5.85 5.50 3.58
C GLY A 190 4.35 5.30 3.32
N GLY A 191 3.89 4.06 3.13
CA GLY A 191 2.46 3.73 3.03
C GLY A 191 1.69 4.05 4.32
N ASN A 192 2.28 3.80 5.48
CA ASN A 192 1.73 4.20 6.77
C ASN A 192 1.75 5.73 6.93
N ILE A 193 2.86 6.40 6.58
CA ILE A 193 2.99 7.85 6.71
C ILE A 193 1.93 8.57 5.86
N VAL A 194 1.71 8.16 4.60
CA VAL A 194 0.68 8.79 3.75
C VAL A 194 -0.73 8.50 4.23
N TYR A 195 -0.97 7.34 4.86
CA TYR A 195 -2.24 7.06 5.52
C TYR A 195 -2.50 8.05 6.66
N GLN A 196 -1.53 8.24 7.56
CA GLN A 196 -1.63 9.19 8.67
C GLN A 196 -1.74 10.65 8.19
N THR A 197 -1.08 10.98 7.07
CA THR A 197 -1.23 12.29 6.42
C THR A 197 -2.66 12.49 5.90
N ALA A 198 -3.28 11.45 5.29
CA ALA A 198 -4.66 11.50 4.83
C ALA A 198 -5.66 11.61 6.00
N VAL A 199 -5.42 10.90 7.11
CA VAL A 199 -6.22 11.03 8.35
C VAL A 199 -6.17 12.46 8.86
N ARG A 200 -4.96 13.02 8.96
CA ARG A 200 -4.77 14.41 9.42
C ARG A 200 -5.50 15.40 8.51
N ALA A 201 -5.39 15.25 7.19
CA ALA A 201 -6.10 16.10 6.23
C ALA A 201 -7.62 16.02 6.37
N SER A 202 -8.16 14.89 6.81
CA SER A 202 -9.61 14.73 7.04
C SER A 202 -10.12 15.49 8.29
N HIS A 203 -9.24 15.81 9.21
CA HIS A 203 -9.57 16.51 10.47
C HIS A 203 -9.23 18.00 10.42
N GLU A 204 -8.28 18.41 9.61
CA GLU A 204 -7.90 19.82 9.46
C GLU A 204 -8.69 20.44 8.29
N VAL A 205 -9.87 20.99 8.61
CA VAL A 205 -10.71 21.68 7.62
C VAL A 205 -10.17 23.11 7.46
N ASN A 206 -9.37 23.32 6.43
CA ASN A 206 -8.91 24.64 6.00
C ASN A 206 -9.31 24.83 4.52
N ASP A 207 -9.85 25.97 4.17
CA ASP A 207 -10.26 26.30 2.77
C ASP A 207 -9.11 26.23 1.77
N ASP A 208 -7.85 26.28 2.24
CA ASP A 208 -6.64 26.22 1.43
C ASP A 208 -6.08 24.79 1.24
N MET A 209 -6.73 23.76 1.78
CA MET A 209 -6.26 22.37 1.66
C MET A 209 -6.64 21.77 0.30
N MET A 210 -5.70 20.99 -0.25
CA MET A 210 -5.94 20.23 -1.48
C MET A 210 -6.89 19.07 -1.21
N ASP A 211 -7.83 18.85 -2.13
CA ASP A 211 -8.61 17.62 -2.17
C ASP A 211 -7.72 16.41 -2.49
N ILE A 212 -7.73 15.41 -1.63
CA ILE A 212 -7.01 14.16 -1.86
C ILE A 212 -7.87 13.26 -2.75
N ALA A 213 -7.55 13.25 -4.06
CA ALA A 213 -8.25 12.45 -5.05
C ALA A 213 -8.05 10.93 -4.86
N GLY A 214 -6.94 10.53 -4.24
CA GLY A 214 -6.70 9.12 -3.95
C GLY A 214 -5.47 8.86 -3.08
N LEU A 215 -5.51 7.69 -2.41
CA LEU A 215 -4.44 7.18 -1.55
C LEU A 215 -3.86 5.90 -2.16
N ILE A 216 -2.55 5.84 -2.35
CA ILE A 216 -1.84 4.71 -2.95
C ILE A 216 -0.83 4.17 -1.94
N MET A 217 -1.08 2.96 -1.45
CA MET A 217 -0.25 2.31 -0.45
C MET A 217 0.32 1.01 -1.02
N VAL A 218 1.64 0.95 -1.18
CA VAL A 218 2.34 -0.23 -1.70
C VAL A 218 3.00 -0.99 -0.55
N HIS A 219 2.58 -2.22 -0.28
CA HIS A 219 3.07 -3.05 0.84
C HIS A 219 3.07 -2.30 2.18
N PRO A 220 1.96 -1.59 2.55
CA PRO A 220 1.99 -0.62 3.64
C PRO A 220 2.32 -1.27 4.98
N TYR A 221 3.08 -0.54 5.79
CA TYR A 221 3.38 -0.97 7.15
C TYR A 221 2.18 -0.72 8.07
N PHE A 222 1.43 -1.77 8.32
CA PHE A 222 0.46 -1.89 9.40
C PHE A 222 0.79 -3.12 10.20
N TRP A 223 0.49 -3.10 11.49
CA TRP A 223 0.78 -4.20 12.40
C TRP A 223 -0.27 -4.26 13.49
N GLY A 224 -0.01 -5.00 14.59
CA GLY A 224 -0.92 -5.05 15.72
C GLY A 224 -0.45 -6.08 16.75
N ALA A 225 -0.82 -5.88 18.01
CA ALA A 225 -0.48 -6.79 19.10
C ALA A 225 -1.08 -8.19 18.91
N LYS A 226 -2.28 -8.28 18.30
CA LYS A 226 -2.92 -9.57 17.97
C LYS A 226 -2.44 -10.06 16.60
N ARG A 227 -1.88 -11.25 16.58
CA ARG A 227 -1.43 -11.94 15.36
C ARG A 227 -2.60 -12.32 14.47
N LEU A 228 -2.42 -12.16 13.16
CA LEU A 228 -3.30 -12.72 12.15
C LEU A 228 -2.93 -14.18 11.86
N PRO A 229 -3.86 -15.01 11.34
CA PRO A 229 -3.58 -16.41 11.03
C PRO A 229 -2.36 -16.63 10.13
N LEU A 230 -2.14 -15.79 9.13
CA LEU A 230 -0.97 -15.86 8.24
C LEU A 230 0.34 -15.54 8.97
N GLU A 231 0.32 -14.68 9.97
CA GLU A 231 1.48 -14.33 10.79
C GLU A 231 1.83 -15.44 11.80
N LEU A 232 0.81 -16.20 12.28
CA LEU A 232 0.98 -17.37 13.13
C LEU A 232 1.49 -18.58 12.35
N ALA A 233 1.10 -18.71 11.08
CA ALA A 233 1.52 -19.81 10.20
C ALA A 233 2.90 -19.58 9.58
N TRP A 234 3.56 -18.48 9.91
CA TRP A 234 4.88 -18.15 9.38
C TRP A 234 5.92 -19.14 9.90
N ASP A 235 6.59 -19.85 8.99
CA ASP A 235 7.70 -20.74 9.33
C ASP A 235 9.03 -20.00 9.12
N ASP A 236 9.70 -19.66 10.21
CA ASP A 236 11.03 -19.03 10.18
C ASP A 236 12.10 -19.93 9.53
N ASN A 237 11.83 -21.24 9.37
CA ASN A 237 12.72 -22.22 8.72
C ASN A 237 12.49 -22.32 7.21
N GLU A 238 11.33 -21.92 6.70
CA GLU A 238 11.17 -21.78 5.27
C GLU A 238 12.11 -20.66 4.81
N ALA A 239 12.99 -21.00 3.88
CA ALA A 239 13.93 -20.05 3.26
C ALA A 239 13.17 -19.04 2.35
N THR A 240 12.00 -18.62 2.76
CA THR A 240 11.32 -17.44 2.22
C THR A 240 12.12 -16.24 2.65
N VAL A 241 12.63 -15.53 1.68
CA VAL A 241 13.45 -14.33 1.87
C VAL A 241 12.48 -13.19 2.23
N ALA A 242 11.69 -13.37 3.28
CA ALA A 242 10.98 -12.25 3.83
C ALA A 242 12.02 -11.27 4.36
N VAL A 243 12.03 -10.09 3.80
CA VAL A 243 12.96 -9.02 4.21
C VAL A 243 12.80 -8.72 5.71
N PHE A 244 11.63 -9.06 6.28
CA PHE A 244 11.36 -8.81 7.68
C PHE A 244 10.35 -9.84 8.23
N PRO A 245 10.80 -10.87 8.97
CA PRO A 245 9.91 -11.86 9.58
C PRO A 245 9.05 -11.23 10.68
N PRO A 246 7.90 -11.82 11.04
CA PRO A 246 6.99 -11.28 12.04
C PRO A 246 7.64 -10.88 13.37
N ASN A 247 8.56 -11.68 13.89
CA ASN A 247 9.30 -11.36 15.12
C ASN A 247 10.19 -10.12 15.00
N GLY A 248 10.68 -9.84 13.79
CA GLY A 248 11.40 -8.60 13.49
C GLY A 248 10.46 -7.40 13.43
N VAL A 249 9.28 -7.58 12.80
CA VAL A 249 8.27 -6.52 12.69
C VAL A 249 7.79 -6.07 14.07
N ASP A 250 7.63 -7.00 15.05
CA ASP A 250 7.23 -6.65 16.43
C ASP A 250 8.16 -5.66 17.11
N ARG A 251 9.44 -5.70 16.76
CA ARG A 251 10.44 -4.84 17.39
C ARG A 251 10.51 -3.45 16.77
N LEU A 252 9.96 -3.30 15.56
CA LEU A 252 10.12 -2.06 14.79
C LEU A 252 9.37 -0.90 15.42
N TRP A 253 8.07 -1.08 15.74
CA TRP A 253 7.26 0.03 16.23
C TRP A 253 7.74 0.59 17.56
N PRO A 254 8.03 -0.22 18.58
CA PRO A 254 8.66 0.28 19.81
C PRO A 254 10.00 1.00 19.56
N PHE A 255 10.79 0.53 18.61
CA PHE A 255 12.07 1.16 18.27
C PHE A 255 11.88 2.56 17.66
N VAL A 256 11.05 2.68 16.63
CA VAL A 256 10.87 3.97 15.92
C VAL A 256 10.05 5.00 16.70
N THR A 257 9.36 4.57 17.76
CA THR A 257 8.65 5.44 18.70
C THR A 257 9.47 5.73 19.96
N ALA A 258 10.74 5.36 20.00
CA ALA A 258 11.61 5.49 21.17
C ALA A 258 11.00 4.87 22.46
N GLY A 259 10.31 3.73 22.32
CA GLY A 259 9.67 3.03 23.43
C GLY A 259 8.37 3.66 23.94
N GLN A 260 7.90 4.73 23.32
CA GLN A 260 6.67 5.43 23.76
C GLN A 260 5.37 4.70 23.38
N ALA A 261 5.44 3.75 22.44
CA ALA A 261 4.27 2.99 21.98
C ALA A 261 4.61 1.52 21.68
N GLY A 262 3.66 0.65 21.98
CA GLY A 262 3.69 -0.78 21.66
C GLY A 262 2.97 -1.11 20.36
N ASN A 263 2.85 -2.42 20.06
CA ASN A 263 2.16 -2.90 18.87
C ASN A 263 0.62 -2.80 18.95
N ASP A 264 0.08 -2.29 20.03
CA ASP A 264 -1.33 -1.94 20.22
C ASP A 264 -1.68 -0.50 19.81
N ASP A 265 -0.70 0.22 19.27
CA ASP A 265 -0.85 1.61 18.86
C ASP A 265 -1.85 1.74 17.69
N PRO A 266 -2.85 2.65 17.77
CA PRO A 266 -3.81 2.87 16.70
C PRO A 266 -3.18 3.37 15.40
N ARG A 267 -2.00 3.97 15.43
CA ARG A 267 -1.29 4.41 14.21
C ARG A 267 -0.84 3.26 13.31
N ILE A 268 -0.78 2.03 13.84
CA ILE A 268 -0.43 0.83 13.08
C ILE A 268 -1.55 -0.22 13.01
N ASP A 269 -2.58 -0.15 13.87
CA ASP A 269 -3.85 -0.89 13.73
C ASP A 269 -5.02 0.09 13.89
N PRO A 270 -5.28 0.94 12.87
CA PRO A 270 -6.20 2.06 12.96
C PRO A 270 -7.61 1.61 13.37
N PRO A 271 -8.28 2.32 14.29
CA PRO A 271 -9.65 1.98 14.70
C PRO A 271 -10.65 2.28 13.58
N ALA A 272 -11.82 1.67 13.68
CA ALA A 272 -12.90 1.81 12.73
C ALA A 272 -13.33 3.28 12.49
N SER A 273 -13.38 4.04 13.57
CA SER A 273 -13.74 5.46 13.53
C SER A 273 -12.77 6.31 12.71
N GLU A 274 -11.46 5.99 12.79
CA GLU A 274 -10.43 6.68 12.01
C GLU A 274 -10.54 6.31 10.53
N ILE A 275 -10.71 5.01 10.22
CA ILE A 275 -10.88 4.55 8.83
C ILE A 275 -12.10 5.22 8.19
N SER A 276 -13.20 5.36 8.93
CA SER A 276 -14.42 6.02 8.41
C SER A 276 -14.25 7.53 8.21
N SER A 277 -13.35 8.18 8.94
CA SER A 277 -13.10 9.62 8.82
C SER A 277 -12.27 10.02 7.60
N LEU A 278 -11.61 9.06 6.93
CA LEU A 278 -10.79 9.35 5.74
C LEU A 278 -11.60 10.06 4.66
N ALA A 279 -11.20 11.26 4.28
CA ALA A 279 -11.87 12.08 3.27
C ALA A 279 -11.67 11.55 1.84
N CYS A 280 -10.58 10.83 1.57
CA CYS A 280 -10.30 10.31 0.24
C CYS A 280 -11.26 9.16 -0.12
N GLN A 281 -11.88 9.27 -1.31
CA GLN A 281 -12.86 8.29 -1.79
C GLN A 281 -12.24 7.12 -2.53
N ARG A 282 -11.00 7.26 -3.00
CA ARG A 282 -10.30 6.25 -3.80
C ARG A 282 -9.04 5.79 -3.09
N VAL A 283 -8.89 4.48 -2.93
CA VAL A 283 -7.73 3.87 -2.27
C VAL A 283 -7.22 2.70 -3.10
N LEU A 284 -5.91 2.66 -3.35
CA LEU A 284 -5.21 1.51 -3.91
C LEU A 284 -4.29 0.94 -2.84
N ILE A 285 -4.46 -0.36 -2.53
CA ILE A 285 -3.57 -1.12 -1.64
C ILE A 285 -2.92 -2.22 -2.46
N ALA A 286 -1.61 -2.15 -2.63
CA ALA A 286 -0.84 -3.23 -3.25
C ALA A 286 -0.19 -4.10 -2.18
N VAL A 287 -0.25 -5.43 -2.36
CA VAL A 287 0.36 -6.41 -1.46
C VAL A 287 1.21 -7.41 -2.24
N ALA A 288 2.17 -8.06 -1.59
CA ALA A 288 3.02 -9.07 -2.19
C ALA A 288 2.77 -10.44 -1.52
N GLY A 289 2.75 -11.51 -2.33
CA GLY A 289 2.31 -12.83 -1.89
C GLY A 289 3.17 -13.46 -0.78
N LYS A 290 4.45 -13.10 -0.72
CA LYS A 290 5.42 -13.58 0.28
C LYS A 290 5.76 -12.57 1.36
N ASP A 291 5.04 -11.45 1.41
CA ASP A 291 5.28 -10.39 2.38
C ASP A 291 4.59 -10.70 3.71
N SER A 292 5.29 -10.56 4.83
CA SER A 292 4.73 -10.70 6.17
C SER A 292 3.62 -9.68 6.47
N LEU A 293 3.64 -8.51 5.80
CA LEU A 293 2.62 -7.46 5.93
C LEU A 293 1.39 -7.69 5.04
N ARG A 294 1.41 -8.71 4.17
CA ARG A 294 0.31 -9.03 3.24
C ARG A 294 -1.05 -9.09 3.91
N GLY A 295 -1.14 -9.85 5.01
CA GLY A 295 -2.39 -10.02 5.76
C GLY A 295 -2.93 -8.70 6.33
N ARG A 296 -2.05 -7.82 6.76
CA ARG A 296 -2.41 -6.48 7.27
C ARG A 296 -2.95 -5.57 6.18
N GLY A 297 -2.35 -5.61 4.98
CA GLY A 297 -2.86 -4.88 3.83
C GLY A 297 -4.27 -5.32 3.43
N HIS A 298 -4.53 -6.63 3.37
CA HIS A 298 -5.88 -7.17 3.12
C HIS A 298 -6.88 -6.79 4.22
N ARG A 299 -6.48 -6.89 5.49
CA ARG A 299 -7.32 -6.50 6.63
C ARG A 299 -7.71 -5.03 6.55
N LEU A 300 -6.77 -4.14 6.23
CA LEU A 300 -7.05 -2.72 6.07
C LEU A 300 -8.04 -2.47 4.94
N ALA A 301 -7.85 -3.11 3.78
CA ALA A 301 -8.77 -3.00 2.64
C ALA A 301 -10.19 -3.48 3.00
N ALA A 302 -10.31 -4.64 3.67
CA ALA A 302 -11.59 -5.16 4.12
C ALA A 302 -12.29 -4.18 5.08
N ARG A 303 -11.56 -3.63 6.05
CA ARG A 303 -12.11 -2.66 7.00
C ARG A 303 -12.54 -1.35 6.32
N MET A 304 -11.82 -0.89 5.30
CA MET A 304 -12.23 0.27 4.52
C MET A 304 -13.53 0.05 3.76
N LEU A 305 -13.77 -1.18 3.28
CA LEU A 305 -15.03 -1.56 2.61
C LEU A 305 -16.20 -1.74 3.57
N ASP A 306 -15.95 -2.29 4.77
CA ASP A 306 -16.98 -2.54 5.78
C ASP A 306 -17.52 -1.25 6.43
N HIS A 307 -16.70 -0.18 6.48
CA HIS A 307 -17.07 1.10 7.07
C HIS A 307 -17.84 2.03 6.13
N ASP A 308 -18.02 1.63 4.89
CA ASP A 308 -18.94 2.30 3.97
C ASP A 308 -20.42 1.93 4.23
N ALA A 309 -20.79 1.41 5.43
CA ALA A 309 -22.16 1.09 5.81
C ALA A 309 -23.01 2.36 5.87
N PRO A 310 -24.21 2.33 5.27
CA PRO A 310 -24.95 3.52 4.88
C PRO A 310 -25.65 4.19 6.06
N TRP A 311 -25.29 5.40 6.37
CA TRP A 311 -26.27 6.34 6.86
C TRP A 311 -27.05 6.87 5.64
N PRO A 312 -28.37 6.71 5.55
CA PRO A 312 -29.16 6.95 4.32
C PRO A 312 -29.13 8.37 3.77
N TRP A 313 -28.57 9.34 4.50
CA TRP A 313 -28.53 10.76 4.16
C TRP A 313 -27.12 11.29 3.82
N MET A 314 -26.06 10.46 3.91
CA MET A 314 -24.70 10.76 3.40
C MET A 314 -24.43 10.03 2.09
N MET A 315 -25.31 10.16 1.11
CA MET A 315 -25.16 9.56 -0.23
C MET A 315 -24.18 10.35 -1.11
N GLN A 316 -22.99 10.69 -0.62
CA GLN A 316 -21.88 11.10 -1.47
C GLN A 316 -20.83 9.99 -1.50
N GLY A 317 -21.01 9.08 -2.48
CA GLY A 317 -19.95 8.22 -3.03
C GLY A 317 -19.38 7.15 -2.07
N ARG A 318 -19.75 5.89 -2.33
CA ARG A 318 -19.07 4.71 -1.75
C ARG A 318 -17.57 4.78 -2.05
N ARG A 319 -16.71 4.59 -1.03
CA ARG A 319 -15.26 4.52 -1.21
C ARG A 319 -14.89 3.39 -2.17
N GLU A 320 -14.04 3.71 -3.14
CA GLU A 320 -13.49 2.73 -4.06
C GLU A 320 -12.16 2.20 -3.51
N VAL A 321 -12.10 0.92 -3.17
CA VAL A 321 -10.88 0.26 -2.70
C VAL A 321 -10.43 -0.76 -3.73
N THR A 322 -9.26 -0.51 -4.31
CA THR A 322 -8.61 -1.40 -5.27
C THR A 322 -7.49 -2.16 -4.56
N VAL A 323 -7.53 -3.48 -4.57
CA VAL A 323 -6.45 -4.32 -4.05
C VAL A 323 -5.69 -4.94 -5.22
N VAL A 324 -4.37 -4.77 -5.23
CA VAL A 324 -3.45 -5.34 -6.23
C VAL A 324 -2.52 -6.32 -5.55
N GLU A 325 -2.68 -7.61 -5.79
CA GLU A 325 -1.79 -8.63 -5.25
C GLU A 325 -0.77 -9.10 -6.30
N SER A 326 0.50 -9.15 -5.89
CA SER A 326 1.61 -9.67 -6.68
C SER A 326 2.06 -11.02 -6.12
N GLU A 327 1.49 -12.11 -6.67
CA GLU A 327 1.82 -13.46 -6.25
C GLU A 327 3.30 -13.79 -6.43
N GLY A 328 3.86 -14.56 -5.48
CA GLY A 328 5.24 -15.05 -5.53
C GLY A 328 6.31 -13.97 -5.35
N GLU A 329 5.93 -12.71 -5.14
CA GLU A 329 6.83 -11.60 -4.90
C GLU A 329 6.96 -11.27 -3.42
N ASP A 330 8.12 -10.71 -3.05
CA ASP A 330 8.46 -10.29 -1.69
C ASP A 330 8.19 -8.80 -1.46
N HIS A 331 8.34 -8.38 -0.20
CA HIS A 331 8.26 -6.97 0.20
C HIS A 331 9.23 -6.10 -0.61
N GLY A 332 8.75 -4.98 -1.17
CA GLY A 332 9.58 -4.02 -1.90
C GLY A 332 10.13 -4.49 -3.26
N PHE A 333 9.70 -5.65 -3.79
CA PHE A 333 10.20 -6.22 -5.04
C PHE A 333 10.24 -5.23 -6.21
N HIS A 334 9.27 -4.33 -6.28
CA HIS A 334 9.13 -3.32 -7.33
C HIS A 334 10.27 -2.30 -7.35
N LEU A 335 10.90 -2.05 -6.22
CA LEU A 335 12.05 -1.16 -6.07
C LEU A 335 13.35 -1.85 -6.50
N TYR A 336 13.55 -3.10 -6.06
CA TYR A 336 14.78 -3.84 -6.26
C TYR A 336 14.83 -4.62 -7.58
N SER A 337 13.67 -4.91 -8.17
CA SER A 337 13.54 -5.65 -9.43
C SER A 337 12.61 -4.94 -10.43
N PRO A 338 12.84 -3.66 -10.77
CA PRO A 338 11.89 -2.85 -11.55
C PRO A 338 11.65 -3.36 -12.98
N LEU A 339 12.53 -4.22 -13.51
CA LEU A 339 12.39 -4.77 -14.86
C LEU A 339 11.52 -6.02 -14.93
N ARG A 340 11.14 -6.61 -13.79
CA ARG A 340 10.24 -7.77 -13.75
C ARG A 340 8.87 -7.43 -14.32
N ALA A 341 8.22 -8.43 -14.90
CA ALA A 341 6.86 -8.27 -15.43
C ALA A 341 5.86 -7.89 -14.32
N THR A 342 6.02 -8.44 -13.13
CA THR A 342 5.22 -8.13 -11.93
C THR A 342 5.38 -6.67 -11.49
N SER A 343 6.63 -6.16 -11.44
CA SER A 343 6.90 -4.75 -11.13
C SER A 343 6.31 -3.79 -12.15
N LYS A 344 6.34 -4.16 -13.44
CA LYS A 344 5.72 -3.38 -14.51
C LYS A 344 4.19 -3.39 -14.43
N ARG A 345 3.59 -4.53 -14.07
CA ARG A 345 2.13 -4.61 -13.86
C ARG A 345 1.71 -3.75 -12.67
N LEU A 346 2.42 -3.82 -11.55
CA LEU A 346 2.12 -2.97 -10.39
C LEU A 346 2.21 -1.47 -10.75
N MET A 347 3.28 -1.05 -11.45
CA MET A 347 3.38 0.32 -11.95
C MET A 347 2.22 0.67 -12.87
N GLY A 348 1.81 -0.24 -13.77
CA GLY A 348 0.66 -0.08 -14.66
C GLY A 348 -0.64 0.17 -13.88
N SER A 349 -0.90 -0.61 -12.83
CA SER A 349 -2.09 -0.45 -11.97
C SER A 349 -2.07 0.90 -11.23
N ILE A 350 -0.92 1.35 -10.75
CA ILE A 350 -0.77 2.67 -10.11
C ILE A 350 -1.03 3.80 -11.13
N VAL A 351 -0.45 3.69 -12.32
CA VAL A 351 -0.65 4.67 -13.40
C VAL A 351 -2.12 4.74 -13.84
N GLU A 352 -2.77 3.59 -13.98
CA GLU A 352 -4.19 3.52 -14.28
C GLU A 352 -5.02 4.20 -13.19
N PHE A 353 -4.75 3.90 -11.92
CA PHE A 353 -5.44 4.51 -10.77
C PHE A 353 -5.29 6.03 -10.75
N ILE A 354 -4.10 6.59 -11.04
CA ILE A 354 -3.87 8.04 -11.10
C ILE A 354 -4.63 8.68 -12.27
N ASN A 355 -4.72 8.00 -13.41
CA ASN A 355 -5.27 8.55 -14.64
C ASN A 355 -6.77 8.28 -14.87
N GLN A 356 -7.40 7.46 -14.04
CA GLN A 356 -8.85 7.27 -14.07
C GLN A 356 -9.57 8.57 -13.73
N GLN A 357 -10.58 8.92 -14.56
CA GLN A 357 -11.48 10.04 -14.28
C GLN A 357 -12.52 9.62 -13.23
N PRO A 358 -12.85 10.46 -12.25
CA PRO A 358 -13.80 10.13 -11.18
C PRO A 358 -15.20 9.70 -11.64
N ASN A 359 -15.59 10.00 -12.89
CA ASN A 359 -16.92 9.79 -13.46
C ASN A 359 -16.98 8.78 -14.62
N SER A 360 -15.92 8.08 -14.94
CA SER A 360 -16.03 6.94 -15.84
C SER A 360 -16.67 5.81 -15.05
N SER A 361 -17.94 5.48 -15.37
CA SER A 361 -18.58 4.24 -14.88
C SER A 361 -17.57 3.10 -15.02
N PRO A 362 -17.37 2.28 -13.98
CA PRO A 362 -16.40 1.21 -14.06
C PRO A 362 -16.79 0.30 -15.22
N ALA A 363 -16.01 0.33 -16.28
CA ALA A 363 -15.98 -0.77 -17.21
C ALA A 363 -15.57 -1.98 -16.39
N ASN A 364 -16.52 -2.85 -16.06
CA ASN A 364 -16.41 -4.11 -15.34
C ASN A 364 -15.14 -4.22 -14.45
N PRO A 365 -15.26 -4.33 -13.13
CA PRO A 365 -14.09 -4.62 -12.32
C PRO A 365 -13.45 -5.89 -12.87
N MET A 366 -12.32 -5.74 -13.51
CA MET A 366 -11.47 -6.86 -13.89
C MET A 366 -10.98 -7.45 -12.56
N VAL A 367 -11.70 -8.45 -12.06
CA VAL A 367 -11.18 -9.34 -11.02
C VAL A 367 -10.01 -10.07 -11.66
N LEU A 368 -8.84 -9.46 -11.58
CA LEU A 368 -7.59 -10.09 -11.99
C LEU A 368 -7.31 -11.24 -11.01
N GLY A 369 -7.69 -12.45 -11.48
CA GLY A 369 -7.10 -13.69 -11.02
C GLY A 369 -7.22 -14.01 -9.54
N VAL A 370 -8.39 -14.51 -9.11
CA VAL A 370 -8.39 -15.44 -7.98
C VAL A 370 -7.72 -16.73 -8.50
N PRO A 371 -6.60 -17.17 -7.92
CA PRO A 371 -5.96 -18.43 -8.33
C PRO A 371 -6.91 -19.58 -8.08
N THR A 372 -7.20 -20.36 -9.10
CA THR A 372 -7.84 -21.66 -8.97
C THR A 372 -6.81 -22.72 -8.64
N THR A 373 -6.17 -22.65 -7.50
CA THR A 373 -5.50 -23.80 -6.90
C THR A 373 -6.32 -24.25 -5.71
N PRO A 374 -6.80 -25.50 -5.70
CA PRO A 374 -7.55 -26.01 -4.57
C PRO A 374 -6.61 -26.10 -3.36
N CYS A 375 -6.99 -25.45 -2.27
CA CYS A 375 -6.42 -25.71 -0.98
C CYS A 375 -6.71 -27.18 -0.64
N LYS A 376 -5.70 -28.03 -0.62
CA LYS A 376 -5.82 -29.42 -0.21
C LYS A 376 -5.98 -29.49 1.30
N ASP A 377 -7.13 -29.93 1.69
CA ASP A 377 -7.47 -30.69 2.89
C ASP A 377 -6.97 -30.23 4.27
N VAL A 378 -7.87 -29.51 4.96
CA VAL A 378 -7.95 -29.58 6.44
C VAL A 378 -9.32 -30.12 6.90
N PHE A 379 -10.33 -30.13 6.06
CA PHE A 379 -11.58 -30.84 6.30
C PHE A 379 -12.06 -31.44 4.99
N GLY A 380 -12.25 -32.73 4.95
CA GLY A 380 -12.52 -33.56 3.80
C GLY A 380 -13.78 -33.24 2.97
N TYR A 381 -14.16 -32.02 2.76
CA TYR A 381 -15.16 -31.59 1.80
C TYR A 381 -14.87 -30.14 1.34
N GLY A 382 -14.10 -29.99 0.24
CA GLY A 382 -13.87 -28.74 -0.42
C GLY A 382 -15.08 -28.28 -1.23
N MET A 383 -15.66 -27.13 -0.89
CA MET A 383 -16.59 -26.42 -1.77
C MET A 383 -15.99 -25.08 -2.17
N ALA A 384 -15.67 -24.91 -3.45
CA ALA A 384 -15.38 -23.59 -4.02
C ALA A 384 -16.67 -22.98 -4.56
N MET A 385 -17.08 -21.82 -4.04
CA MET A 385 -18.22 -21.04 -4.53
C MET A 385 -17.75 -19.83 -5.33
N LYS A 386 -18.24 -19.66 -6.57
CA LYS A 386 -18.14 -18.40 -7.32
C LYS A 386 -19.49 -17.69 -7.26
N ALA A 387 -19.49 -16.51 -6.68
CA ALA A 387 -20.66 -15.65 -6.66
C ALA A 387 -20.59 -14.62 -7.81
N TRP A 388 -21.65 -14.52 -8.62
CA TRP A 388 -21.84 -13.53 -9.68
C TRP A 388 -23.03 -12.64 -9.30
N CYS A 389 -22.79 -11.36 -9.18
CA CYS A 389 -23.85 -10.38 -8.98
C CYS A 389 -24.15 -9.69 -10.32
N THR A 390 -25.29 -9.97 -10.94
CA THR A 390 -25.76 -9.22 -12.13
C THR A 390 -26.78 -8.19 -11.68
N ARG A 391 -26.51 -6.92 -11.90
CA ARG A 391 -27.46 -5.83 -11.75
C ARG A 391 -28.28 -5.73 -13.04
N SER A 392 -29.56 -6.06 -13.00
CA SER A 392 -30.51 -5.67 -14.03
C SER A 392 -31.22 -4.39 -13.59
N SER A 393 -31.29 -3.41 -14.47
CA SER A 393 -32.06 -2.18 -14.31
C SER A 393 -33.55 -2.50 -14.33
N MET A 394 -34.21 -2.51 -13.16
CA MET A 394 -35.68 -2.53 -13.06
C MET A 394 -36.15 -1.82 -11.79
N PRO A 395 -37.43 -1.32 -11.77
CA PRO A 395 -37.94 -0.34 -10.81
C PRO A 395 -38.17 -0.93 -9.42
N ARG A 396 -38.27 -0.02 -8.45
CA ARG A 396 -38.48 -0.24 -7.01
C ARG A 396 -39.52 -1.31 -6.73
N ASN A 397 -39.13 -2.40 -6.10
CA ASN A 397 -39.91 -3.48 -5.45
C ASN A 397 -39.63 -4.90 -5.94
N THR A 398 -38.45 -5.21 -6.44
CA THR A 398 -38.10 -6.58 -6.81
C THR A 398 -36.95 -7.13 -5.98
N ALA A 399 -37.12 -8.33 -5.46
CA ALA A 399 -36.11 -9.11 -4.73
C ALA A 399 -34.90 -9.35 -5.62
N THR A 400 -33.72 -8.99 -5.15
CA THR A 400 -32.46 -9.26 -5.84
C THR A 400 -32.15 -10.75 -5.73
N SER A 401 -32.09 -11.48 -6.83
CA SER A 401 -31.69 -12.89 -6.83
C SER A 401 -30.20 -13.01 -7.08
N LEU A 402 -29.49 -13.59 -6.14
CA LEU A 402 -28.10 -13.97 -6.28
C LEU A 402 -28.05 -15.33 -6.96
N LYS A 403 -27.45 -15.43 -8.16
CA LYS A 403 -27.16 -16.71 -8.78
C LYS A 403 -25.78 -17.18 -8.35
N ILE A 404 -25.73 -18.18 -7.50
CA ILE A 404 -24.50 -18.83 -7.09
C ILE A 404 -24.28 -20.03 -8.01
N GLY A 405 -23.23 -19.97 -8.84
CA GLY A 405 -22.84 -21.07 -9.73
C GLY A 405 -22.22 -22.20 -8.93
N ARG A 406 -22.52 -23.42 -9.30
CA ARG A 406 -22.28 -24.64 -8.55
C ARG A 406 -21.01 -25.36 -9.00
N VAL A 407 -20.30 -25.95 -8.02
CA VAL A 407 -19.39 -27.07 -8.25
C VAL A 407 -19.68 -28.13 -7.18
N GLY A 408 -20.48 -29.15 -7.55
CA GLY A 408 -20.81 -30.30 -6.68
C GLY A 408 -22.22 -30.91 -6.96
N PRO A 409 -22.51 -32.12 -6.48
CA PRO A 409 -23.66 -32.92 -6.94
C PRO A 409 -25.04 -32.62 -6.31
N SER A 410 -25.25 -31.57 -5.54
CA SER A 410 -26.55 -31.21 -4.93
C SER A 410 -27.16 -29.89 -5.43
N ASN A 411 -28.48 -29.86 -5.73
CA ASN A 411 -29.22 -28.71 -6.31
C ASN A 411 -29.65 -27.68 -5.23
N THR A 412 -28.71 -27.01 -4.56
CA THR A 412 -29.00 -25.99 -3.58
C THR A 412 -29.04 -24.59 -4.19
N ARG A 413 -30.13 -23.84 -4.00
CA ARG A 413 -30.30 -22.46 -4.47
C ARG A 413 -30.41 -21.53 -3.28
N TYR A 414 -29.76 -20.36 -3.37
CA TYR A 414 -29.83 -19.32 -2.35
C TYR A 414 -30.61 -18.12 -2.89
N ARG A 415 -31.45 -17.52 -2.05
CA ARG A 415 -32.23 -16.33 -2.39
C ARG A 415 -32.10 -15.30 -1.26
N LEU A 416 -31.78 -14.08 -1.61
CA LEU A 416 -31.69 -12.98 -0.67
C LEU A 416 -33.02 -12.23 -0.63
N ILE A 417 -33.67 -12.17 0.53
CA ILE A 417 -34.90 -11.42 0.75
C ILE A 417 -34.70 -10.57 2.00
N SER A 418 -34.82 -9.26 1.85
CA SER A 418 -34.75 -8.29 2.97
C SER A 418 -33.49 -8.44 3.84
N GLY A 419 -32.30 -8.60 3.23
CA GLY A 419 -31.03 -8.72 3.96
C GLY A 419 -30.79 -10.06 4.68
N ARG A 420 -31.59 -11.10 4.39
CA ARG A 420 -31.40 -12.46 4.92
C ARG A 420 -31.17 -13.46 3.79
N LEU A 421 -30.23 -14.36 3.98
CA LEU A 421 -29.94 -15.44 3.03
C LEU A 421 -30.83 -16.64 3.37
N LEU A 422 -31.68 -17.08 2.43
CA LEU A 422 -32.50 -18.27 2.54
C LEU A 422 -31.92 -19.38 1.68
N MET A 423 -31.73 -20.55 2.28
CA MET A 423 -31.22 -21.75 1.59
C MET A 423 -32.41 -22.68 1.28
N THR A 424 -32.55 -23.06 -0.01
CA THR A 424 -33.52 -24.06 -0.43
C THR A 424 -32.79 -25.23 -1.11
N ALA A 425 -32.97 -26.44 -0.59
CA ALA A 425 -32.47 -27.66 -1.23
C ALA A 425 -33.47 -28.10 -2.32
N GLY A 426 -32.96 -28.33 -3.53
CA GLY A 426 -33.80 -28.84 -4.61
C GLY A 426 -34.19 -30.30 -4.35
N ASN A 427 -35.48 -30.56 -4.18
CA ASN A 427 -36.25 -31.78 -4.03
C ASN A 427 -37.10 -31.92 -2.76
N ALA A 428 -37.26 -30.88 -1.96
CA ALA A 428 -38.25 -30.92 -0.88
C ALA A 428 -39.63 -30.52 -1.36
N ARG A 429 -40.62 -31.35 -1.16
CA ARG A 429 -42.04 -31.02 -1.34
C ARG A 429 -42.41 -29.89 -0.37
N HIS A 430 -43.27 -29.00 -0.79
CA HIS A 430 -43.65 -27.67 -0.26
C HIS A 430 -44.00 -27.54 1.25
N LYS A 431 -43.63 -28.47 2.12
CA LYS A 431 -44.00 -28.47 3.55
C LYS A 431 -42.83 -28.42 4.54
N ASP A 432 -41.57 -28.58 4.09
CA ASP A 432 -40.43 -28.54 5.01
C ASP A 432 -39.48 -27.38 4.66
N LEU A 433 -39.93 -26.17 4.98
CA LEU A 433 -39.10 -24.97 4.97
C LEU A 433 -38.37 -24.85 6.30
N LEU A 434 -37.20 -25.43 6.41
CA LEU A 434 -36.24 -25.04 7.45
C LEU A 434 -35.65 -23.67 7.12
N SER A 435 -36.23 -22.62 7.71
CA SER A 435 -35.69 -21.27 7.61
C SER A 435 -34.56 -21.07 8.62
N ALA A 436 -33.35 -21.42 8.26
CA ALA A 436 -32.17 -20.96 8.98
C ALA A 436 -31.80 -19.56 8.48
N ALA A 437 -32.15 -18.53 9.21
CA ALA A 437 -31.71 -17.18 8.96
C ALA A 437 -30.30 -17.00 9.56
N VAL A 438 -29.26 -17.01 8.74
CA VAL A 438 -27.89 -16.76 9.18
C VAL A 438 -27.58 -15.27 8.98
N PRO A 439 -27.18 -14.54 10.03
CA PRO A 439 -26.74 -13.14 9.89
C PRO A 439 -25.53 -13.03 8.97
N TRP A 440 -25.43 -11.95 8.20
CA TRP A 440 -24.29 -11.68 7.29
C TRP A 440 -22.91 -11.80 7.94
N SER A 441 -22.79 -11.41 9.21
CA SER A 441 -21.58 -11.53 10.02
C SER A 441 -21.05 -12.97 10.16
N CYS A 442 -21.92 -13.97 10.11
CA CYS A 442 -21.50 -15.38 10.19
C CYS A 442 -21.00 -15.93 8.84
N VAL A 443 -21.40 -15.33 7.71
CA VAL A 443 -20.97 -15.77 6.38
C VAL A 443 -19.55 -15.26 6.08
N ILE A 444 -19.23 -14.05 6.53
CA ILE A 444 -17.90 -13.44 6.33
C ILE A 444 -16.85 -14.07 7.24
N ASN A 445 -17.19 -14.42 8.48
CA ASN A 445 -16.25 -15.06 9.41
C ASN A 445 -15.90 -16.52 9.08
N SER A 446 -16.56 -17.12 8.08
CA SER A 446 -16.25 -18.48 7.60
C SER A 446 -15.32 -18.48 6.37
N PHE A 447 -14.92 -17.29 5.89
CA PHE A 447 -14.11 -17.11 4.69
C PHE A 447 -12.76 -16.41 4.94
N PHE A 448 -12.39 -16.19 6.23
CA PHE A 448 -11.11 -15.59 6.60
C PHE A 448 -10.36 -16.43 7.63
#